data_96069286157a0a400e7b7b61b44f4b07
#
_entry.id   96069286157a0a400e7b7b61b44f4b07
#
_cell.length_a   1.000
_cell.length_b   1.000
_cell.length_c   1.000
_cell.angle_alpha   90.00
_cell.angle_beta   90.00
_cell.angle_gamma   90.00
#
_symmetry.space_group_name_H-M   'P 1'
#
loop_
_entity.id
_entity.type
_entity.pdbx_description
1 polymer ?
#
loop_
_entity_poly.entity_id
_entity_poly.type
_entity_poly.pdbx_seq_one_letter_code
_entity_poly.pdbx_strand_id
1 'polypeptide(L)'
;MQTVRPYAASDRDACLALFDGNTPRFFDPSERAGFAAWLEASTQPYLVIERSGRIVACGGHALEAGGSVASLCWGMVAQDVHGQGLGCALTQARLDAIRAVPGVAEVSMNTSQHTQAFYARFGFEPVKVTPDGFGPGIDQWDMMLQLPA
;
A
#
# COMPACT_ATOMS: atom_id res chain seq x y z
N MET A 1 -16.89 -3.85 14.51
CA MET A 1 -15.94 -4.96 14.33
C MET A 1 -15.06 -4.71 13.11
N GLN A 2 -13.80 -5.03 13.22
CA GLN A 2 -12.83 -4.77 12.17
C GLN A 2 -12.27 -6.09 11.64
N THR A 3 -12.27 -6.24 10.32
CA THR A 3 -11.82 -7.48 9.67
C THR A 3 -10.87 -7.15 8.53
N VAL A 4 -9.72 -7.84 8.50
CA VAL A 4 -8.82 -7.82 7.34
C VAL A 4 -9.17 -9.04 6.49
N ARG A 5 -9.46 -8.80 5.22
CA ARG A 5 -9.84 -9.89 4.30
C ARG A 5 -9.34 -9.64 2.89
N PRO A 6 -9.32 -10.68 2.03
CA PRO A 6 -8.96 -10.49 0.64
C PRO A 6 -9.93 -9.56 -0.10
N TYR A 7 -9.40 -8.80 -1.03
CA TYR A 7 -10.17 -7.96 -1.96
C TYR A 7 -11.08 -8.84 -2.84
N ALA A 8 -12.29 -8.38 -3.07
CA ALA A 8 -13.20 -8.95 -4.05
C ALA A 8 -13.59 -7.89 -5.07
N ALA A 9 -14.02 -8.30 -6.27
CA ALA A 9 -14.40 -7.36 -7.33
C ALA A 9 -15.49 -6.38 -6.88
N SER A 10 -16.36 -6.79 -5.96
CA SER A 10 -17.38 -5.91 -5.39
C SER A 10 -16.82 -4.78 -4.51
N ASP A 11 -15.54 -4.83 -4.15
CA ASP A 11 -14.89 -3.78 -3.35
C ASP A 11 -14.27 -2.68 -4.23
N ARG A 12 -14.31 -2.82 -5.54
CA ARG A 12 -13.63 -1.92 -6.47
C ARG A 12 -14.00 -0.45 -6.26
N ASP A 13 -15.29 -0.16 -6.22
CA ASP A 13 -15.76 1.23 -6.08
C ASP A 13 -15.36 1.81 -4.73
N ALA A 14 -15.40 1.01 -3.67
CA ALA A 14 -14.97 1.44 -2.34
C ALA A 14 -13.47 1.75 -2.31
N CYS A 15 -12.63 0.95 -2.97
CA CYS A 15 -11.19 1.20 -3.06
C CYS A 15 -10.91 2.46 -3.88
N LEU A 16 -11.61 2.69 -4.99
CA LEU A 16 -11.47 3.92 -5.76
C LEU A 16 -11.89 5.15 -4.95
N ALA A 17 -12.93 5.01 -4.12
CA ALA A 17 -13.34 6.09 -3.21
C ALA A 17 -12.26 6.40 -2.16
N LEU A 18 -11.55 5.39 -1.66
CA LEU A 18 -10.41 5.61 -0.77
C LEU A 18 -9.31 6.40 -1.46
N PHE A 19 -9.00 6.04 -2.70
CA PHE A 19 -8.03 6.80 -3.50
C PHE A 19 -8.46 8.25 -3.64
N ASP A 20 -9.70 8.48 -4.05
CA ASP A 20 -10.23 9.84 -4.26
C ASP A 20 -10.17 10.67 -2.97
N GLY A 21 -10.47 10.07 -1.83
CA GLY A 21 -10.40 10.72 -0.53
C GLY A 21 -8.97 11.06 -0.06
N ASN A 22 -7.97 10.48 -0.70
CA ASN A 22 -6.55 10.71 -0.40
C ASN A 22 -5.85 11.57 -1.44
N THR A 23 -6.57 12.09 -2.42
CA THR A 23 -6.05 13.05 -3.40
C THR A 23 -6.46 14.45 -3.02
N PRO A 24 -5.65 15.44 -3.34
CA PRO A 24 -4.34 15.40 -4.00
C PRO A 24 -3.16 15.25 -3.04
N ARG A 25 -3.38 15.13 -1.74
CA ARG A 25 -2.30 15.18 -0.75
C ARG A 25 -1.38 13.98 -0.79
N PHE A 26 -1.94 12.76 -0.83
CA PHE A 26 -1.18 11.52 -0.76
C PHE A 26 -1.00 10.86 -2.12
N PHE A 27 -1.93 11.12 -3.04
CA PHE A 27 -1.86 10.64 -4.42
C PHE A 27 -2.14 11.79 -5.37
N ASP A 28 -1.48 11.78 -6.52
CA ASP A 28 -1.82 12.68 -7.59
C ASP A 28 -3.05 12.14 -8.35
N PRO A 29 -4.02 12.99 -8.73
CA PRO A 29 -5.20 12.52 -9.46
C PRO A 29 -4.87 11.74 -10.74
N SER A 30 -3.72 12.01 -11.37
CA SER A 30 -3.28 11.30 -12.58
C SER A 30 -3.01 9.81 -12.35
N GLU A 31 -2.82 9.38 -11.09
CA GLU A 31 -2.56 7.98 -10.78
C GLU A 31 -3.83 7.13 -10.74
N ARG A 32 -5.02 7.75 -10.77
CA ARG A 32 -6.29 7.04 -10.60
C ARG A 32 -6.54 5.99 -11.68
N ALA A 33 -6.25 6.33 -12.93
CA ALA A 33 -6.44 5.38 -14.04
C ALA A 33 -5.56 4.15 -13.89
N GLY A 34 -4.32 4.33 -13.43
CA GLY A 34 -3.40 3.23 -13.17
C GLY A 34 -3.90 2.32 -12.06
N PHE A 35 -4.40 2.89 -10.98
CA PHE A 35 -4.97 2.12 -9.87
C PHE A 35 -6.21 1.34 -10.30
N ALA A 36 -7.13 1.98 -11.02
CA ALA A 36 -8.33 1.31 -11.52
C ALA A 36 -7.98 0.13 -12.43
N ALA A 37 -7.03 0.33 -13.35
CA ALA A 37 -6.58 -0.73 -14.25
C ALA A 37 -5.91 -1.86 -13.47
N TRP A 38 -5.12 -1.54 -12.45
CA TRP A 38 -4.46 -2.54 -11.62
C TRP A 38 -5.48 -3.39 -10.86
N LEU A 39 -6.53 -2.79 -10.31
CA LEU A 39 -7.60 -3.51 -9.62
C LEU A 39 -8.33 -4.51 -10.54
N GLU A 40 -8.49 -4.18 -11.81
CA GLU A 40 -9.15 -5.06 -12.77
C GLU A 40 -8.27 -6.20 -13.28
N ALA A 41 -6.99 -5.92 -13.49
CA ALA A 41 -6.09 -6.83 -14.18
C ALA A 41 -5.18 -7.65 -13.27
N SER A 42 -4.92 -7.19 -12.04
CA SER A 42 -3.95 -7.83 -11.15
C SER A 42 -4.45 -9.15 -10.61
N THR A 43 -3.56 -10.14 -10.56
CA THR A 43 -3.75 -11.41 -9.88
C THR A 43 -2.97 -11.47 -8.56
N GLN A 44 -2.30 -10.38 -8.20
CA GLN A 44 -1.49 -10.30 -6.98
C GLN A 44 -2.37 -10.14 -5.74
N PRO A 45 -1.90 -10.59 -4.56
CA PRO A 45 -2.67 -10.46 -3.33
C PRO A 45 -3.01 -9.01 -2.99
N TYR A 46 -4.26 -8.76 -2.69
CA TYR A 46 -4.73 -7.46 -2.27
C TYR A 46 -5.69 -7.61 -1.10
N LEU A 47 -5.51 -6.80 -0.07
CA LEU A 47 -6.29 -6.87 1.18
C LEU A 47 -7.14 -5.62 1.33
N VAL A 48 -8.29 -5.79 1.98
CA VAL A 48 -9.11 -4.68 2.43
C VAL A 48 -9.34 -4.82 3.94
N ILE A 49 -9.51 -3.70 4.62
CA ILE A 49 -9.97 -3.67 6.01
C ILE A 49 -11.39 -3.15 6.00
N GLU A 50 -12.29 -3.95 6.52
CA GLU A 50 -13.70 -3.60 6.68
C GLU A 50 -14.00 -3.34 8.14
N ARG A 51 -14.63 -2.20 8.41
CA ARG A 51 -15.07 -1.81 9.75
C ARG A 51 -16.53 -1.43 9.67
N SER A 52 -17.38 -2.19 10.39
CA SER A 52 -18.84 -1.92 10.46
C SER A 52 -19.48 -1.78 9.07
N GLY A 53 -19.14 -2.68 8.16
CA GLY A 53 -19.68 -2.71 6.79
C GLY A 53 -19.06 -1.72 5.82
N ARG A 54 -18.05 -0.97 6.23
CA ARG A 54 -17.36 0.03 5.40
C ARG A 54 -15.93 -0.40 5.15
N ILE A 55 -15.47 -0.29 3.90
CA ILE A 55 -14.05 -0.46 3.57
C ILE A 55 -13.30 0.80 3.98
N VAL A 56 -12.37 0.67 4.91
CA VAL A 56 -11.61 1.80 5.48
C VAL A 56 -10.14 1.81 5.11
N ALA A 57 -9.63 0.71 4.54
CA ALA A 57 -8.25 0.63 4.06
C ALA A 57 -8.13 -0.45 3.00
N CYS A 58 -7.13 -0.33 2.15
CA CYS A 58 -6.78 -1.37 1.18
C CYS A 58 -5.29 -1.30 0.87
N GLY A 59 -4.72 -2.43 0.46
CA GLY A 59 -3.31 -2.51 0.10
C GLY A 59 -2.89 -3.94 -0.14
N GLY A 60 -1.89 -4.12 -0.97
CA GLY A 60 -1.42 -5.45 -1.32
C GLY A 60 0.08 -5.53 -1.49
N HIS A 61 0.51 -6.66 -2.04
CA HIS A 61 1.90 -6.86 -2.41
C HIS A 61 1.98 -7.66 -3.71
N ALA A 62 3.11 -7.56 -4.37
CA ALA A 62 3.40 -8.32 -5.58
C ALA A 62 4.81 -8.88 -5.47
N LEU A 63 5.02 -10.10 -6.00
CA LEU A 63 6.36 -10.66 -6.11
C LEU A 63 7.02 -10.12 -7.37
N GLU A 64 8.26 -9.64 -7.23
CA GLU A 64 9.06 -9.26 -8.38
C GLU A 64 9.64 -10.49 -9.07
N ALA A 65 10.11 -10.31 -10.32
CA ALA A 65 10.74 -11.38 -11.07
C ALA A 65 11.90 -11.99 -10.27
N GLY A 66 11.95 -13.32 -10.19
CA GLY A 66 12.95 -14.02 -9.40
C GLY A 66 12.48 -14.41 -8.00
N GLY A 67 11.44 -13.77 -7.47
CA GLY A 67 10.78 -14.17 -6.22
C GLY A 67 11.51 -13.83 -4.94
N SER A 68 12.63 -13.08 -4.98
CA SER A 68 13.38 -12.70 -3.78
C SER A 68 12.96 -11.35 -3.22
N VAL A 69 12.23 -10.56 -3.98
CA VAL A 69 11.74 -9.24 -3.57
C VAL A 69 10.23 -9.20 -3.72
N ALA A 70 9.54 -8.70 -2.69
CA ALA A 70 8.12 -8.38 -2.75
C ALA A 70 7.96 -6.88 -2.68
N SER A 71 6.98 -6.33 -3.40
CA SER A 71 6.68 -4.90 -3.39
C SER A 71 5.34 -4.65 -2.73
N LEU A 72 5.26 -3.67 -1.83
CA LEU A 72 3.97 -3.18 -1.34
C LEU A 72 3.30 -2.32 -2.41
N CYS A 73 2.01 -2.56 -2.64
CA CYS A 73 1.27 -1.92 -3.74
C CYS A 73 0.01 -1.24 -3.21
N TRP A 74 -0.21 -0.02 -3.69
CA TRP A 74 -1.49 0.69 -3.55
C TRP A 74 -2.09 0.64 -2.15
N GLY A 75 -1.26 0.93 -1.13
CA GLY A 75 -1.71 0.99 0.27
C GLY A 75 -2.32 2.35 0.58
N MET A 76 -3.50 2.35 1.20
CA MET A 76 -4.17 3.58 1.58
C MET A 76 -5.20 3.35 2.69
N VAL A 77 -5.45 4.40 3.46
CA VAL A 77 -6.42 4.40 4.56
C VAL A 77 -7.37 5.58 4.35
N ALA A 78 -8.65 5.38 4.65
CA ALA A 78 -9.64 6.47 4.58
C ALA A 78 -9.18 7.64 5.45
N GLN A 79 -9.21 8.85 4.87
CA GLN A 79 -8.61 10.01 5.51
C GLN A 79 -9.31 10.39 6.82
N ASP A 80 -10.62 10.19 6.91
CA ASP A 80 -11.40 10.50 8.10
C ASP A 80 -11.13 9.59 9.30
N VAL A 81 -10.42 8.48 9.10
CA VAL A 81 -10.04 7.56 10.17
C VAL A 81 -8.52 7.39 10.30
N HIS A 82 -7.74 8.32 9.78
CA HIS A 82 -6.30 8.35 10.01
C HIS A 82 -6.01 8.51 11.51
N GLY A 83 -4.91 7.93 11.98
CA GLY A 83 -4.51 8.00 13.38
C GLY A 83 -5.19 6.97 14.28
N GLN A 84 -5.95 6.04 13.72
CA GLN A 84 -6.64 4.99 14.48
C GLN A 84 -6.00 3.61 14.36
N GLY A 85 -4.74 3.55 13.90
CA GLY A 85 -3.99 2.30 13.82
C GLY A 85 -4.30 1.44 12.59
N LEU A 86 -5.11 1.91 11.65
CA LEU A 86 -5.45 1.15 10.45
C LEU A 86 -4.26 0.96 9.52
N GLY A 87 -3.42 2.00 9.39
CA GLY A 87 -2.19 1.88 8.61
C GLY A 87 -1.24 0.83 9.17
N CYS A 88 -1.10 0.77 10.49
CA CYS A 88 -0.31 -0.25 11.15
C CYS A 88 -0.89 -1.65 10.92
N ALA A 89 -2.19 -1.81 11.07
CA ALA A 89 -2.86 -3.10 10.86
C ALA A 89 -2.69 -3.58 9.42
N LEU A 90 -2.88 -2.69 8.45
CA LEU A 90 -2.72 -3.01 7.04
C LEU A 90 -1.29 -3.40 6.70
N THR A 91 -0.32 -2.61 7.16
CA THR A 91 1.11 -2.87 6.89
C THR A 91 1.55 -4.17 7.52
N GLN A 92 1.15 -4.42 8.77
CA GLN A 92 1.49 -5.65 9.46
C GLN A 92 0.90 -6.87 8.73
N ALA A 93 -0.35 -6.78 8.30
CA ALA A 93 -1.00 -7.87 7.56
C ALA A 93 -0.28 -8.18 6.25
N ARG A 94 0.14 -7.13 5.52
CA ARG A 94 0.90 -7.32 4.28
C ARG A 94 2.27 -7.94 4.54
N LEU A 95 2.98 -7.48 5.56
CA LEU A 95 4.29 -8.04 5.89
C LEU A 95 4.17 -9.48 6.38
N ASP A 96 3.16 -9.82 7.16
CA ASP A 96 2.91 -11.19 7.59
C ASP A 96 2.66 -12.10 6.40
N ALA A 97 1.86 -11.65 5.42
CA ALA A 97 1.61 -12.40 4.20
C ALA A 97 2.88 -12.61 3.38
N ILE A 98 3.72 -11.60 3.28
CA ILE A 98 5.00 -11.68 2.55
C ILE A 98 5.96 -12.65 3.24
N ARG A 99 6.05 -12.60 4.57
CA ARG A 99 6.93 -13.49 5.34
C ARG A 99 6.55 -14.96 5.21
N ALA A 100 5.31 -15.23 4.88
CA ALA A 100 4.84 -16.60 4.64
C ALA A 100 5.25 -17.14 3.26
N VAL A 101 5.76 -16.29 2.36
CA VAL A 101 6.21 -16.70 1.02
C VAL A 101 7.68 -17.12 1.09
N PRO A 102 8.00 -18.41 0.78
CA PRO A 102 9.39 -18.87 0.82
C PRO A 102 10.27 -18.11 -0.19
N GLY A 103 11.48 -17.78 0.22
CA GLY A 103 12.48 -17.19 -0.66
C GLY A 103 12.47 -15.67 -0.75
N VAL A 104 11.49 -14.99 -0.16
CA VAL A 104 11.48 -13.52 -0.15
C VAL A 104 12.46 -13.02 0.91
N ALA A 105 13.43 -12.22 0.48
CA ALA A 105 14.49 -11.67 1.33
C ALA A 105 14.31 -10.17 1.61
N GLU A 106 13.62 -9.47 0.74
CA GLU A 106 13.48 -8.02 0.80
C GLU A 106 12.07 -7.59 0.43
N VAL A 107 11.65 -6.46 1.02
CA VAL A 107 10.38 -5.80 0.64
C VAL A 107 10.71 -4.41 0.13
N SER A 108 10.26 -4.12 -1.07
CA SER A 108 10.36 -2.78 -1.66
C SER A 108 9.04 -2.05 -1.58
N MET A 109 9.10 -0.74 -1.57
CA MET A 109 7.91 0.08 -1.69
C MET A 109 8.29 1.48 -2.11
N ASN A 110 7.32 2.26 -2.56
CA ASN A 110 7.48 3.68 -2.71
C ASN A 110 6.33 4.40 -2.01
N THR A 111 6.63 5.57 -1.50
CA THR A 111 5.69 6.39 -0.76
C THR A 111 6.07 7.87 -0.89
N SER A 112 5.25 8.76 -0.36
CA SER A 112 5.52 10.19 -0.42
C SER A 112 6.27 10.68 0.82
N GLN A 113 6.70 11.96 0.78
CA GLN A 113 7.29 12.64 1.92
C GLN A 113 6.32 12.69 3.13
N HIS A 114 5.02 12.54 2.89
CA HIS A 114 4.01 12.61 3.97
C HIS A 114 3.94 11.33 4.79
N THR A 115 4.36 10.20 4.23
CA THR A 115 4.18 8.87 4.86
C THR A 115 5.47 8.09 5.03
N GLN A 116 6.60 8.57 4.53
CA GLN A 116 7.87 7.84 4.62
C GLN A 116 8.27 7.56 6.09
N ALA A 117 8.03 8.50 7.01
CA ALA A 117 8.37 8.31 8.42
C ALA A 117 7.54 7.19 9.06
N PHE A 118 6.30 7.02 8.64
CA PHE A 118 5.45 5.93 9.09
C PHE A 118 6.08 4.58 8.73
N TYR A 119 6.53 4.42 7.49
CA TYR A 119 7.14 3.16 7.04
C TYR A 119 8.54 2.95 7.64
N ALA A 120 9.26 4.02 7.90
CA ALA A 120 10.56 3.93 8.57
C ALA A 120 10.44 3.24 9.93
N ARG A 121 9.33 3.40 10.62
CA ARG A 121 9.10 2.73 11.92
C ARG A 121 8.96 1.22 11.79
N PHE A 122 8.65 0.70 10.61
CA PHE A 122 8.65 -0.75 10.34
C PHE A 122 10.02 -1.28 9.94
N GLY A 123 11.02 -0.41 9.83
CA GLY A 123 12.36 -0.79 9.43
C GLY A 123 12.71 -0.49 7.98
N PHE A 124 11.80 0.09 7.21
CA PHE A 124 12.10 0.51 5.84
C PHE A 124 13.10 1.65 5.84
N GLU A 125 14.07 1.57 4.96
CA GLU A 125 15.09 2.59 4.76
C GLU A 125 14.98 3.21 3.38
N PRO A 126 15.14 4.55 3.25
CA PRO A 126 15.09 5.18 1.94
C PRO A 126 16.32 4.82 1.11
N VAL A 127 16.10 4.50 -0.17
CA VAL A 127 17.19 4.22 -1.11
C VAL A 127 17.27 5.27 -2.22
N LYS A 128 16.17 5.98 -2.48
CA LYS A 128 16.13 7.06 -3.49
C LYS A 128 14.95 7.98 -3.22
N VAL A 129 15.15 9.28 -3.44
CA VAL A 129 14.07 10.26 -3.41
C VAL A 129 14.03 10.96 -4.77
N THR A 130 12.86 10.95 -5.41
CA THR A 130 12.65 11.62 -6.69
C THR A 130 11.68 12.79 -6.46
N PRO A 131 12.15 14.05 -6.53
CA PRO A 131 11.24 15.19 -6.37
C PRO A 131 10.13 15.15 -7.42
N ASP A 132 8.91 15.39 -6.98
CA ASP A 132 7.70 15.34 -7.82
C ASP A 132 7.52 14.01 -8.57
N GLY A 133 8.09 12.92 -8.06
CA GLY A 133 8.04 11.61 -8.74
C GLY A 133 6.66 11.04 -8.93
N PHE A 134 5.71 11.36 -8.05
CA PHE A 134 4.30 10.95 -8.19
C PHE A 134 3.43 12.02 -8.86
N GLY A 135 3.91 13.25 -8.92
CA GLY A 135 3.19 14.38 -9.46
C GLY A 135 3.62 15.67 -8.77
N PRO A 136 3.15 16.83 -9.21
CA PRO A 136 3.55 18.11 -8.62
C PRO A 136 3.30 18.15 -7.11
N GLY A 137 4.35 18.40 -6.34
CA GLY A 137 4.27 18.50 -4.88
C GLY A 137 4.26 17.16 -4.14
N ILE A 138 4.33 16.03 -4.85
CA ILE A 138 4.37 14.70 -4.23
C ILE A 138 5.66 14.00 -4.65
N ASP A 139 6.63 13.96 -3.73
CA ASP A 139 7.91 13.30 -3.98
C ASP A 139 7.76 11.78 -3.90
N GLN A 140 8.58 11.07 -4.64
CA GLN A 140 8.63 9.62 -4.60
C GLN A 140 9.82 9.17 -3.78
N TRP A 141 9.54 8.50 -2.66
CA TRP A 141 10.54 7.88 -1.79
C TRP A 141 10.53 6.38 -2.05
N ASP A 142 11.59 5.87 -2.65
CA ASP A 142 11.78 4.43 -2.81
C ASP A 142 12.45 3.90 -1.55
N MET A 143 11.85 2.88 -0.93
CA MET A 143 12.28 2.34 0.36
C MET A 143 12.41 0.83 0.30
N MET A 144 13.28 0.27 1.14
CA MET A 144 13.54 -1.16 1.24
C MET A 144 13.56 -1.63 2.69
N LEU A 145 13.01 -2.82 2.92
CA LEU A 145 13.09 -3.52 4.19
C LEU A 145 13.78 -4.86 3.97
N GLN A 146 14.82 -5.14 4.74
CA GLN A 146 15.48 -6.44 4.75
C GLN A 146 14.74 -7.37 5.70
N LEU A 147 14.36 -8.53 5.23
CA LEU A 147 13.72 -9.53 6.08
C LEU A 147 14.77 -10.41 6.74
N PRO A 148 14.55 -10.85 7.99
CA PRO A 148 15.44 -11.81 8.64
C PRO A 148 15.53 -13.11 7.84
N ALA A 149 16.72 -13.69 7.85
CA ALA A 149 16.96 -14.96 7.16
C ALA A 149 16.18 -16.11 7.81
#